data_5e5a8fdfde528d1b588d6646f709c090
#
_entry.id   5e5a8fdfde528d1b588d6646f709c090
#
_cell.length_a   1.000
_cell.length_b   1.000
_cell.length_c   1.000
_cell.angle_alpha   90.00
_cell.angle_beta   90.00
_cell.angle_gamma   90.00
#
_symmetry.space_group_name_H-M   'P 1'
#
loop_
_entity.id
_entity.type
_entity.pdbx_description
1 polymer ?
#
loop_
_entity_poly.entity_id
_entity_poly.type
_entity_poly.pdbx_seq_one_letter_code
_entity_poly.pdbx_strand_id
1 'polypeptide(L)'
;MAEPIDALILDLLESIAPRPKPYREVIDAWRTSCPRLPVWEEASERELLELRSEQGGALLVHLTASGRELLARHRGASGSR
;
A
#
# COMPACT_ATOMS: atom_id res chain seq x y z
N MET A 1 -3.77 -15.25 -13.22
CA MET A 1 -4.79 -15.14 -12.18
C MET A 1 -4.22 -14.44 -10.97
N ALA A 2 -4.94 -13.47 -10.45
CA ALA A 2 -4.43 -12.71 -9.32
C ALA A 2 -4.59 -13.51 -8.04
N GLU A 3 -3.59 -13.41 -7.18
CA GLU A 3 -3.67 -14.06 -5.88
C GLU A 3 -4.46 -13.19 -4.93
N PRO A 4 -5.03 -13.79 -3.89
CA PRO A 4 -5.79 -12.99 -2.92
C PRO A 4 -4.97 -11.85 -2.33
N ILE A 5 -3.68 -12.08 -2.11
CA ILE A 5 -2.85 -11.04 -1.53
C ILE A 5 -2.69 -9.86 -2.50
N ASP A 6 -2.76 -10.12 -3.80
CA ASP A 6 -2.65 -9.02 -4.76
C ASP A 6 -3.79 -8.04 -4.61
N ALA A 7 -5.01 -8.54 -4.41
CA ALA A 7 -6.15 -7.66 -4.22
C ALA A 7 -6.00 -6.85 -2.94
N LEU A 8 -5.48 -7.47 -1.90
CA LEU A 8 -5.28 -6.78 -0.64
C LEU A 8 -4.17 -5.73 -0.75
N ILE A 9 -3.13 -6.04 -1.52
CA ILE A 9 -2.08 -5.06 -1.75
C ILE A 9 -2.65 -3.84 -2.46
N LEU A 10 -3.49 -4.05 -3.46
CA LEU A 10 -4.10 -2.92 -4.15
C LEU A 10 -4.97 -2.09 -3.22
N ASP A 11 -5.71 -2.76 -2.32
CA ASP A 11 -6.48 -2.03 -1.34
C ASP A 11 -5.59 -1.18 -0.45
N LEU A 12 -4.47 -1.74 -0.03
CA LEU A 12 -3.53 -1.00 0.80
C LEU A 12 -3.00 0.21 0.05
N LEU A 13 -2.60 0.03 -1.20
CA LEU A 13 -2.09 1.14 -1.99
C LEU A 13 -3.14 2.22 -2.18
N GLU A 14 -4.39 1.81 -2.40
CA GLU A 14 -5.46 2.78 -2.58
C GLU A 14 -5.72 3.58 -1.31
N SER A 15 -5.53 2.97 -0.16
CA SER A 15 -5.74 3.68 1.08
C SER A 15 -4.69 4.77 1.30
N ILE A 16 -3.53 4.62 0.67
CA ILE A 16 -2.43 5.56 0.86
C ILE A 16 -2.35 6.56 -0.29
N ALA A 17 -2.88 6.19 -1.46
CA ALA A 17 -2.72 7.01 -2.66
C ALA A 17 -3.19 8.46 -2.48
N PRO A 18 -4.32 8.74 -1.82
CA PRO A 18 -4.76 10.14 -1.69
C PRO A 18 -3.77 10.97 -0.89
N ARG A 19 -3.14 10.36 0.11
CA ARG A 19 -2.14 11.05 0.89
C ARG A 19 -1.42 10.04 1.77
N PRO A 20 -0.18 10.33 2.12
CA PRO A 20 0.57 9.44 3.01
C PRO A 20 -0.13 9.30 4.35
N LYS A 21 0.07 8.15 4.98
CA LYS A 21 -0.53 7.88 6.27
C LYS A 21 0.55 7.48 7.26
N PRO A 22 0.32 7.74 8.55
CA PRO A 22 1.30 7.35 9.56
C PRO A 22 1.52 5.83 9.54
N TYR A 23 2.78 5.45 9.66
CA TYR A 23 3.15 4.04 9.65
C TYR A 23 2.36 3.25 10.68
N ARG A 24 2.26 3.81 11.90
CA ARG A 24 1.56 3.11 12.97
C ARG A 24 0.11 2.84 12.61
N GLU A 25 -0.53 3.82 11.98
CA GLU A 25 -1.92 3.65 11.60
C GLU A 25 -2.08 2.55 10.55
N VAL A 26 -1.17 2.53 9.58
CA VAL A 26 -1.24 1.53 8.52
C VAL A 26 -1.02 0.14 9.09
N ILE A 27 -0.01 0.00 9.94
CA ILE A 27 0.29 -1.29 10.53
C ILE A 27 -0.87 -1.80 11.38
N ASP A 28 -1.47 -0.92 12.16
CA ASP A 28 -2.60 -1.32 12.99
C ASP A 28 -3.75 -1.83 12.13
N ALA A 29 -4.06 -1.12 11.06
CA ALA A 29 -5.17 -1.49 10.22
C ALA A 29 -4.93 -2.82 9.50
N TRP A 30 -3.71 -3.04 9.04
CA TRP A 30 -3.46 -4.19 8.19
C TRP A 30 -2.95 -5.40 8.94
N ARG A 31 -2.46 -5.20 10.14
CA ARG A 31 -2.02 -6.32 10.95
C ARG A 31 -3.19 -7.14 11.46
N THR A 32 -4.27 -6.49 11.78
CA THR A 32 -5.41 -7.18 12.37
C THR A 32 -6.38 -7.69 11.33
N SER A 33 -6.32 -7.17 10.13
CA SER A 33 -7.29 -7.52 9.12
C SER A 33 -7.14 -8.95 8.64
N CYS A 34 -5.91 -9.39 8.43
CA CYS A 34 -5.69 -10.71 7.87
C CYS A 34 -4.34 -11.23 8.29
N PRO A 35 -4.26 -11.81 9.48
CA PRO A 35 -2.95 -12.23 10.00
C PRO A 35 -2.25 -13.28 9.16
N ARG A 36 -2.99 -14.00 8.33
CA ARG A 36 -2.37 -15.04 7.53
C ARG A 36 -1.75 -14.51 6.25
N LEU A 37 -2.13 -13.30 5.85
CA LEU A 37 -1.61 -12.75 4.61
C LEU A 37 -0.76 -11.54 4.96
N PRO A 38 0.55 -11.65 4.80
CA PRO A 38 1.44 -10.55 5.16
C PRO A 38 1.41 -9.47 4.10
N VAL A 39 0.31 -8.76 4.03
CA VAL A 39 0.10 -7.77 2.97
C VAL A 39 1.15 -6.68 3.03
N TRP A 40 1.41 -6.17 4.25
CA TRP A 40 2.39 -5.12 4.41
C TRP A 40 3.77 -5.58 3.96
N GLU A 41 4.16 -6.77 4.41
CA GLU A 41 5.48 -7.27 4.12
C GLU A 41 5.65 -7.51 2.63
N GLU A 42 4.61 -8.06 2.01
CA GLU A 42 4.70 -8.34 0.59
C GLU A 42 4.80 -7.04 -0.21
N ALA A 43 3.99 -6.05 0.15
CA ALA A 43 4.05 -4.78 -0.54
C ALA A 43 5.41 -4.11 -0.37
N SER A 44 5.99 -4.23 0.82
CA SER A 44 7.31 -3.68 1.07
C SER A 44 8.38 -4.40 0.28
N GLU A 45 8.31 -5.72 0.21
CA GLU A 45 9.29 -6.47 -0.55
C GLU A 45 9.23 -6.15 -2.03
N ARG A 46 8.05 -5.90 -2.54
CA ARG A 46 7.89 -5.52 -3.93
C ARG A 46 8.24 -4.05 -4.16
N GLU A 47 8.63 -3.35 -3.10
CA GLU A 47 9.02 -1.95 -3.19
C GLU A 47 7.88 -1.08 -3.71
N LEU A 48 6.69 -1.39 -3.27
CA LEU A 48 5.53 -0.58 -3.64
C LEU A 48 5.28 0.54 -2.66
N LEU A 49 5.88 0.45 -1.47
CA LEU A 49 5.73 1.42 -0.41
C LEU A 49 7.08 1.82 0.12
N GLU A 50 7.18 3.02 0.68
CA GLU A 50 8.40 3.45 1.34
C GLU A 50 8.04 4.25 2.58
N LEU A 51 8.95 4.23 3.55
CA LEU A 51 8.78 4.98 4.78
C LEU A 51 9.61 6.24 4.70
N ARG A 52 9.03 7.36 5.09
CA ARG A 52 9.74 8.63 5.13
C ARG A 52 9.53 9.28 6.47
N SER A 53 10.63 9.84 7.00
CA SER A 53 10.54 10.62 8.23
C SER A 53 10.08 12.01 7.89
N GLU A 54 9.09 12.48 8.60
CA GLU A 54 8.62 13.84 8.44
C GLU A 54 9.08 14.67 9.62
N GLN A 55 8.86 15.96 9.53
CA GLN A 55 9.19 16.84 10.64
C GLN A 55 8.48 16.35 11.89
N GLY A 56 9.18 16.39 12.99
CA GLY A 56 8.63 15.89 14.22
C GLY A 56 8.90 14.42 14.47
N GLY A 57 9.61 13.77 13.55
CA GLY A 57 10.01 12.39 13.75
C GLY A 57 8.97 11.36 13.40
N ALA A 58 7.84 11.77 12.86
CA ALA A 58 6.82 10.82 12.48
C ALA A 58 7.22 10.08 11.21
N LEU A 59 6.92 8.79 11.17
CA LEU A 59 7.14 8.00 9.97
C LEU A 59 5.84 7.94 9.17
N LEU A 60 5.92 8.28 7.90
CA LEU A 60 4.77 8.22 7.02
C LEU A 60 5.01 7.20 5.92
N VAL A 61 3.94 6.54 5.51
CA VAL A 61 3.99 5.56 4.44
C VAL A 61 3.62 6.26 3.14
N HIS A 62 4.50 6.16 2.16
CA HIS A 62 4.30 6.75 0.84
C HIS A 62 4.30 5.67 -0.20
N LEU A 63 3.63 5.92 -1.32
CA LEU A 63 3.74 5.04 -2.46
C LEU A 63 5.03 5.34 -3.21
N THR A 64 5.70 4.29 -3.64
CA THR A 64 6.84 4.46 -4.54
C THR A 64 6.31 4.69 -5.95
N ALA A 65 7.22 5.00 -6.86
CA ALA A 65 6.85 5.11 -8.27
C ALA A 65 6.24 3.80 -8.75
N SER A 66 6.82 2.67 -8.33
CA SER A 66 6.29 1.37 -8.71
C SER A 66 4.89 1.17 -8.17
N GLY A 67 4.65 1.59 -6.93
CA GLY A 67 3.32 1.46 -6.33
C GLY A 67 2.29 2.27 -7.07
N ARG A 68 2.65 3.49 -7.42
CA ARG A 68 1.73 4.35 -8.18
C ARG A 68 1.45 3.78 -9.55
N GLU A 69 2.47 3.25 -10.18
CA GLU A 69 2.31 2.68 -11.51
C GLU A 69 1.39 1.47 -11.48
N LEU A 70 1.57 0.61 -10.50
CA LEU A 70 0.73 -0.56 -10.37
C LEU A 70 -0.72 -0.15 -10.16
N LEU A 71 -0.94 0.81 -9.29
CA LEU A 71 -2.29 1.27 -8.99
C LEU A 71 -2.93 1.91 -10.22
N ALA A 72 -2.18 2.73 -10.93
CA ALA A 72 -2.69 3.37 -12.15
C ALA A 72 -3.06 2.34 -13.20
N ARG A 73 -2.23 1.31 -13.32
CA ARG A 73 -2.49 0.25 -14.29
C ARG A 73 -3.76 -0.51 -13.94
N HIS A 74 -3.93 -0.76 -12.66
CA HIS A 74 -5.13 -1.46 -12.20
C HIS A 74 -6.39 -0.63 -12.45
N ARG A 75 -6.32 0.67 -12.14
CA ARG A 75 -7.46 1.54 -12.37
C ARG A 75 -7.77 1.68 -13.84
N GLY A 76 -6.73 1.78 -14.66
CA GLY A 76 -6.92 1.90 -16.08
C GLY A 76 -7.57 0.66 -16.65
N ALA A 77 -7.16 -0.49 -16.16
CA ALA A 77 -7.72 -1.74 -16.67
C ALA A 77 -9.16 -1.91 -16.27
N SER A 78 -9.53 -1.45 -15.08
CA SER A 78 -10.89 -1.70 -14.62
C SER A 78 -11.78 -0.49 -14.84
N GLY A 79 -11.22 0.68 -14.87
CA GLY A 79 -12.07 1.81 -14.89
C GLY A 79 -12.22 2.48 -16.14
N SER A 80 -11.66 2.18 -16.98
CA SER A 80 -11.70 2.86 -18.00
C SER A 80 -12.70 3.54 -18.43
N ARG A 81 -12.86 4.10 -18.40
CA ARG A 81 -13.77 4.72 -18.69
C ARG A 81 -13.54 5.16 -19.61
#